data_349406ffb339e1ce454ac15831b57285
#
_entry.id   349406ffb339e1ce454ac15831b57285
#
_cell.length_a   1.000
_cell.length_b   1.000
_cell.length_c   1.000
_cell.angle_alpha   90.00
_cell.angle_beta   90.00
_cell.angle_gamma   90.00
#
_symmetry.space_group_name_H-M   'P 1'
#
loop_
_entity.id
_entity.type
_entity.pdbx_description
1 polymer ?
#
loop_
_entity_poly.entity_id
_entity_poly.type
_entity_poly.pdbx_seq_one_letter_code
_entity_poly.pdbx_strand_id
1 'polypeptide(L)'
;MMSFRLPAAIVATVLVVFGALWLARDPTLPPDGSPANPPSVSAMWRPDAATLEEDLVERARALARTAYASGTSSVPEALAALDFDAYRSIRFRPEAALGRGESPFEVQLFHLGSIHTEPVRIHLVDGDSIRTQLYDPGLFVFEGTAAPVRDLPAGVVPAFAGFRIHYPLNRAGVMDEVAAFLGASYFRILGEGQEYGLSARGLAVDPAVDGPEEFPAFREYWIERPAPGDASLTIHALLEGPSVSGAYRFVLRPGSPTTLDVKASLFARRDIRKLGVAPMSSMFLHAPGHGPAHDDFRPRVHDSDGLQMRTGRGEWIWRPLGNGPGLHVTALRDEEPAGFGLFQRARDFDAFLDLEARYHLRPSYWVDVLGGDWGGGGVELMEIPTASEFSDNIAAYWVPDRPFRQGEERRFLYRLETLGAIHPDMDVAHVARTAIGWDALPGQADAPPRSRRRFVVDFVGGMLASPSLDDDVQVELSVLRGTAEGVMVQPLPGSSGRRVTFTLVPDGDAPADMRLLLVRDGEALSETWSYVWYPSRIR
;
A
#
# COMPACT_ATOMS: atom_id res chain seq x y z
N MET A 1 20.92 22.86 23.28
CA MET A 1 20.64 23.40 21.95
C MET A 1 21.52 22.66 20.95
N MET A 2 21.08 21.53 20.47
CA MET A 2 21.72 20.81 19.38
C MET A 2 20.63 20.63 18.31
N SER A 3 20.70 21.45 17.26
CA SER A 3 19.83 21.34 16.11
C SER A 3 20.25 20.13 15.29
N PHE A 4 19.50 19.05 15.37
CA PHE A 4 19.62 17.95 14.42
C PHE A 4 19.08 18.43 13.05
N ARG A 5 19.99 18.79 12.17
CA ARG A 5 19.71 18.90 10.74
C ARG A 5 19.74 17.49 10.18
N LEU A 6 18.59 16.89 9.91
CA LEU A 6 18.50 15.72 9.04
C LEU A 6 19.05 16.09 7.66
N PRO A 7 19.92 15.28 7.06
CA PRO A 7 20.41 15.54 5.71
C PRO A 7 19.26 15.35 4.70
N ALA A 8 19.18 16.27 3.74
CA ALA A 8 18.19 16.34 2.67
C ALA A 8 18.18 15.10 1.73
N ALA A 9 18.99 14.09 1.99
CA ALA A 9 19.10 12.87 1.20
C ALA A 9 17.99 11.82 1.46
N ILE A 10 17.22 11.94 2.55
CA ILE A 10 16.16 10.95 2.89
C ILE A 10 14.87 11.18 2.10
N VAL A 11 14.68 12.37 1.52
CA VAL A 11 13.46 12.73 0.79
C VAL A 11 13.41 12.16 -0.64
N ALA A 12 14.54 11.68 -1.18
CA ALA A 12 14.65 11.33 -2.60
C ALA A 12 14.25 9.90 -2.97
N THR A 13 14.03 8.99 -2.00
CA THR A 13 13.94 7.54 -2.32
C THR A 13 12.53 6.96 -2.32
N VAL A 14 11.51 7.70 -1.86
CA VAL A 14 10.11 7.21 -1.82
C VAL A 14 9.29 7.70 -3.03
N LEU A 15 9.90 8.46 -3.93
CA LEU A 15 9.27 9.08 -5.11
C LEU A 15 9.26 8.20 -6.37
N VAL A 16 8.98 6.91 -6.27
CA VAL A 16 9.02 6.06 -7.46
C VAL A 16 7.78 5.20 -7.59
N VAL A 17 6.65 5.80 -7.94
CA VAL A 17 5.65 5.05 -8.72
C VAL A 17 4.89 5.89 -9.75
N PHE A 18 4.81 7.22 -9.66
CA PHE A 18 4.26 8.03 -10.74
C PHE A 18 4.76 9.48 -10.62
N GLY A 19 5.85 9.81 -11.29
CA GLY A 19 6.30 11.20 -11.44
C GLY A 19 7.81 11.33 -11.53
N ALA A 20 8.30 11.58 -12.72
CA ALA A 20 9.59 12.16 -13.13
C ALA A 20 10.70 12.21 -12.07
N LEU A 21 11.62 11.28 -12.12
CA LEU A 21 12.97 11.44 -11.60
C LEU A 21 13.80 12.25 -12.62
N TRP A 22 14.08 13.50 -12.28
CA TRP A 22 15.21 14.26 -12.82
C TRP A 22 16.22 14.45 -11.69
N LEU A 23 17.45 13.97 -11.89
CA LEU A 23 18.74 14.54 -11.53
C LEU A 23 19.75 13.58 -10.90
N ALA A 24 20.91 13.71 -11.53
CA ALA A 24 22.28 13.50 -11.12
C ALA A 24 22.89 12.15 -11.51
N ARG A 25 23.40 12.11 -12.72
CA ARG A 25 24.56 11.30 -13.08
C ARG A 25 25.83 11.97 -12.55
N ASP A 26 26.58 11.26 -11.75
CA ASP A 26 27.97 11.59 -11.45
C ASP A 26 28.87 10.95 -12.53
N PRO A 27 29.69 11.70 -13.27
CA PRO A 27 30.43 11.19 -14.42
C PRO A 27 31.88 10.87 -14.03
N THR A 28 32.15 9.90 -13.16
CA THR A 28 33.52 9.39 -12.98
C THR A 28 33.55 7.94 -12.55
N LEU A 29 33.53 7.03 -13.56
CA LEU A 29 34.11 5.69 -13.42
C LEU A 29 34.81 5.35 -14.76
N PRO A 30 36.04 4.85 -14.71
CA PRO A 30 36.79 4.51 -15.92
C PRO A 30 36.30 3.21 -16.57
N PRO A 31 36.46 3.03 -17.89
CA PRO A 31 36.13 1.78 -18.54
C PRO A 31 37.32 0.80 -18.37
N ASP A 32 36.99 -0.42 -18.05
CA ASP A 32 37.62 -1.66 -18.48
C ASP A 32 37.56 -2.76 -17.41
N GLY A 33 37.01 -3.88 -17.81
CA GLY A 33 37.00 -5.12 -17.08
C GLY A 33 35.69 -5.86 -17.22
N SER A 34 35.40 -6.43 -18.39
CA SER A 34 34.34 -7.44 -18.52
C SER A 34 34.62 -8.61 -17.58
N PRO A 35 33.87 -8.82 -16.49
CA PRO A 35 33.87 -10.11 -15.85
C PRO A 35 33.03 -11.06 -16.70
N ALA A 36 33.57 -12.23 -16.98
CA ALA A 36 32.84 -13.35 -17.56
C ALA A 36 31.57 -13.56 -16.76
N ASN A 37 30.40 -13.58 -17.42
CA ASN A 37 29.14 -13.95 -16.84
C ASN A 37 29.30 -15.27 -16.06
N PRO A 38 29.07 -15.32 -14.74
CA PRO A 38 28.93 -16.60 -14.07
C PRO A 38 27.72 -17.30 -14.72
N PRO A 39 27.76 -18.63 -14.90
CA PRO A 39 26.61 -19.35 -15.44
C PRO A 39 25.40 -19.05 -14.55
N SER A 40 24.35 -18.46 -15.13
CA SER A 40 23.14 -18.17 -14.41
C SER A 40 22.60 -19.47 -13.83
N VAL A 41 22.50 -19.59 -12.52
CA VAL A 41 21.85 -20.71 -11.80
C VAL A 41 20.46 -20.98 -12.39
N SER A 42 19.86 -20.00 -13.04
CA SER A 42 18.58 -20.02 -13.73
C SER A 42 18.53 -20.95 -14.96
N ALA A 43 19.64 -21.26 -15.61
CA ALA A 43 19.63 -22.04 -16.86
C ALA A 43 19.39 -23.55 -16.67
N MET A 44 19.50 -24.08 -15.45
CA MET A 44 19.32 -25.51 -15.16
C MET A 44 18.15 -25.84 -14.22
N TRP A 45 17.52 -24.83 -13.62
CA TRP A 45 16.42 -25.08 -12.67
C TRP A 45 15.10 -25.29 -13.44
N ARG A 46 14.54 -26.46 -13.32
CA ARG A 46 13.23 -26.83 -13.90
C ARG A 46 12.36 -27.37 -12.77
N PRO A 47 11.44 -26.55 -12.23
CA PRO A 47 10.52 -27.02 -11.20
C PRO A 47 9.56 -28.06 -11.77
N ASP A 48 9.13 -28.98 -10.90
CA ASP A 48 7.98 -29.84 -11.14
C ASP A 48 6.70 -29.04 -10.80
N ALA A 49 5.68 -29.14 -11.64
CA ALA A 49 4.42 -28.47 -11.37
C ALA A 49 3.74 -28.96 -10.08
N ALA A 50 3.87 -30.26 -9.78
CA ALA A 50 3.29 -30.86 -8.58
C ALA A 50 3.94 -30.39 -7.26
N THR A 51 5.21 -29.97 -7.31
CA THR A 51 6.02 -29.55 -6.15
C THR A 51 6.46 -28.09 -6.24
N LEU A 52 5.84 -27.32 -7.14
CA LEU A 52 6.27 -25.96 -7.48
C LEU A 52 6.44 -25.05 -6.26
N GLU A 53 5.53 -25.09 -5.31
CA GLU A 53 5.60 -24.24 -4.12
C GLU A 53 6.82 -24.61 -3.26
N GLU A 54 7.05 -25.91 -3.00
CA GLU A 54 8.20 -26.40 -2.24
C GLU A 54 9.51 -26.09 -2.97
N ASP A 55 9.56 -26.31 -4.27
CA ASP A 55 10.73 -26.03 -5.10
C ASP A 55 11.10 -24.55 -5.08
N LEU A 56 10.10 -23.66 -5.10
CA LEU A 56 10.31 -22.22 -4.98
C LEU A 56 10.83 -21.79 -3.61
N VAL A 57 10.31 -22.39 -2.55
CA VAL A 57 10.80 -22.15 -1.18
C VAL A 57 12.27 -22.57 -1.06
N GLU A 58 12.64 -23.77 -1.57
CA GLU A 58 14.03 -24.23 -1.56
C GLU A 58 14.93 -23.34 -2.42
N ARG A 59 14.45 -22.92 -3.57
CA ARG A 59 15.19 -21.98 -4.45
C ARG A 59 15.42 -20.64 -3.76
N ALA A 60 14.41 -20.04 -3.17
CA ALA A 60 14.54 -18.79 -2.42
C ALA A 60 15.54 -18.94 -1.26
N ARG A 61 15.47 -20.06 -0.51
CA ARG A 61 16.43 -20.38 0.55
C ARG A 61 17.85 -20.50 0.03
N ALA A 62 18.06 -21.14 -1.12
CA ALA A 62 19.37 -21.26 -1.75
C ALA A 62 19.91 -19.89 -2.23
N LEU A 63 19.05 -19.04 -2.81
CA LEU A 63 19.41 -17.68 -3.25
C LEU A 63 19.84 -16.79 -2.08
N ALA A 64 19.23 -16.91 -0.92
CA ALA A 64 19.65 -16.16 0.28
C ALA A 64 21.08 -16.48 0.73
N ARG A 65 21.61 -17.65 0.38
CA ARG A 65 22.97 -18.07 0.71
C ARG A 65 24.03 -17.63 -0.31
N THR A 66 23.60 -17.04 -1.42
CA THR A 66 24.49 -16.56 -2.48
C THR A 66 24.55 -15.04 -2.49
N ALA A 67 25.61 -14.46 -3.06
CA ALA A 67 25.65 -13.02 -3.28
C ALA A 67 24.51 -12.59 -4.20
N TYR A 68 23.87 -11.45 -3.87
CA TYR A 68 22.85 -10.88 -4.75
C TYR A 68 23.48 -10.46 -6.08
N ALA A 69 22.94 -10.98 -7.15
CA ALA A 69 23.24 -10.50 -8.49
C ALA A 69 22.08 -9.60 -8.93
N SER A 70 22.33 -8.29 -9.07
CA SER A 70 21.31 -7.41 -9.62
C SER A 70 20.93 -7.94 -11.00
N GLY A 71 19.65 -8.27 -11.19
CA GLY A 71 19.12 -8.75 -12.48
C GLY A 71 19.02 -7.65 -13.53
N THR A 72 19.88 -6.64 -13.48
CA THR A 72 20.04 -5.61 -14.49
C THR A 72 20.69 -6.23 -15.75
N SER A 73 19.92 -7.04 -16.43
CA SER A 73 20.01 -7.14 -17.87
C SER A 73 19.81 -5.70 -18.35
N SER A 74 20.80 -5.13 -19.02
CA SER A 74 20.71 -3.78 -19.55
C SER A 74 19.52 -3.72 -20.52
N VAL A 75 18.42 -3.15 -20.05
CA VAL A 75 17.31 -2.82 -20.95
C VAL A 75 17.88 -1.88 -22.01
N PRO A 76 17.62 -2.10 -23.30
CA PRO A 76 18.10 -1.23 -24.35
C PRO A 76 17.82 0.23 -24.05
N GLU A 77 18.78 1.11 -24.30
CA GLU A 77 18.64 2.54 -24.08
C GLU A 77 17.38 3.09 -24.78
N ALA A 78 17.03 2.57 -25.95
CA ALA A 78 15.81 2.92 -26.67
C ALA A 78 14.52 2.66 -25.88
N LEU A 79 14.50 1.68 -24.98
CA LEU A 79 13.38 1.41 -24.08
C LEU A 79 13.43 2.26 -22.82
N ALA A 80 14.60 2.40 -22.21
CA ALA A 80 14.79 3.20 -21.01
C ALA A 80 14.53 4.70 -21.25
N ALA A 81 14.74 5.18 -22.48
CA ALA A 81 14.54 6.57 -22.90
C ALA A 81 13.08 6.90 -23.27
N LEU A 82 12.15 5.94 -23.27
CA LEU A 82 10.74 6.21 -23.56
C LEU A 82 10.16 7.16 -22.50
N ASP A 83 9.56 8.26 -22.94
CA ASP A 83 8.74 9.10 -22.07
C ASP A 83 7.40 8.40 -21.73
N PHE A 84 6.63 9.03 -20.87
CA PHE A 84 5.36 8.48 -20.40
C PHE A 84 4.36 8.25 -21.54
N ASP A 85 4.23 9.18 -22.49
CA ASP A 85 3.25 9.09 -23.58
C ASP A 85 3.65 8.03 -24.59
N ALA A 86 4.94 7.94 -24.93
CA ALA A 86 5.47 6.87 -25.76
C ALA A 86 5.25 5.50 -25.10
N TYR A 87 5.56 5.35 -23.82
CA TYR A 87 5.35 4.09 -23.09
C TYR A 87 3.87 3.68 -23.07
N ARG A 88 2.95 4.61 -22.79
CA ARG A 88 1.49 4.35 -22.81
C ARG A 88 0.96 3.94 -24.19
N SER A 89 1.63 4.32 -25.26
CA SER A 89 1.26 3.94 -26.62
C SER A 89 1.66 2.51 -27.00
N ILE A 90 2.42 1.81 -26.13
CA ILE A 90 2.67 0.38 -26.24
C ILE A 90 1.56 -0.36 -25.48
N ARG A 91 0.70 -1.05 -26.22
CA ARG A 91 -0.46 -1.74 -25.65
C ARG A 91 -0.44 -3.22 -26.00
N PHE A 92 -0.72 -4.06 -25.00
CA PHE A 92 -0.89 -5.50 -25.24
C PHE A 92 -2.15 -5.73 -26.09
N ARG A 93 -2.09 -6.69 -27.00
CA ARG A 93 -3.23 -7.07 -27.84
C ARG A 93 -4.21 -7.95 -27.07
N PRO A 94 -5.46 -7.50 -26.79
CA PRO A 94 -6.41 -8.28 -26.00
C PRO A 94 -6.71 -9.66 -26.60
N GLU A 95 -6.64 -9.78 -27.91
CA GLU A 95 -6.83 -11.05 -28.62
C GLU A 95 -5.71 -12.07 -28.39
N ALA A 96 -4.54 -11.62 -27.92
CA ALA A 96 -3.41 -12.45 -27.56
C ALA A 96 -3.31 -12.76 -26.06
N ALA A 97 -4.35 -12.40 -25.26
CA ALA A 97 -4.35 -12.63 -23.84
C ALA A 97 -4.21 -14.12 -23.51
N LEU A 98 -3.32 -14.41 -22.55
CA LEU A 98 -3.08 -15.78 -22.10
C LEU A 98 -4.32 -16.28 -21.35
N GLY A 99 -4.74 -17.51 -21.62
CA GLY A 99 -5.95 -18.10 -21.06
C GLY A 99 -7.26 -17.72 -21.75
N ARG A 100 -7.21 -16.87 -22.80
CA ARG A 100 -8.39 -16.41 -23.54
C ARG A 100 -9.19 -17.57 -24.15
N GLY A 101 -10.47 -17.64 -23.82
CA GLY A 101 -11.36 -18.70 -24.30
C GLY A 101 -11.15 -20.07 -23.66
N GLU A 102 -10.19 -20.22 -22.76
CA GLU A 102 -9.85 -21.46 -22.07
C GLU A 102 -10.03 -21.37 -20.55
N SER A 103 -10.09 -20.16 -20.03
CA SER A 103 -10.20 -19.83 -18.61
C SER A 103 -11.12 -18.64 -18.42
N PRO A 104 -11.78 -18.49 -17.24
CA PRO A 104 -12.47 -17.24 -16.90
C PRO A 104 -11.51 -16.07 -16.69
N PHE A 105 -10.21 -16.33 -16.54
CA PHE A 105 -9.16 -15.32 -16.39
C PHE A 105 -8.39 -15.12 -17.69
N GLU A 106 -8.12 -13.87 -18.03
CA GLU A 106 -7.22 -13.49 -19.11
C GLU A 106 -6.03 -12.73 -18.54
N VAL A 107 -4.81 -13.08 -18.96
CA VAL A 107 -3.58 -12.40 -18.52
C VAL A 107 -2.99 -11.64 -19.69
N GLN A 108 -2.76 -10.34 -19.51
CA GLN A 108 -2.09 -9.45 -20.44
C GLN A 108 -0.77 -8.97 -19.85
N LEU A 109 0.26 -8.84 -20.69
CA LEU A 109 1.62 -8.57 -20.26
C LEU A 109 1.97 -7.09 -20.45
N PHE A 110 2.79 -6.54 -19.54
CA PHE A 110 3.33 -5.20 -19.67
C PHE A 110 4.70 -5.23 -20.37
N HIS A 111 4.89 -4.31 -21.32
CA HIS A 111 6.16 -4.15 -22.01
C HIS A 111 7.18 -3.49 -21.08
N LEU A 112 8.48 -3.83 -21.27
CA LEU A 112 9.59 -3.09 -20.66
C LEU A 112 9.71 -1.70 -21.29
N GLY A 113 10.10 -0.69 -20.51
CA GLY A 113 10.37 0.64 -20.99
C GLY A 113 10.10 1.74 -19.97
N SER A 114 10.57 2.96 -20.27
CA SER A 114 10.46 4.10 -19.35
C SER A 114 11.08 3.74 -17.98
N ILE A 115 10.30 3.91 -16.90
CA ILE A 115 10.71 3.56 -15.53
C ILE A 115 10.66 2.04 -15.25
N HIS A 116 9.96 1.26 -16.08
CA HIS A 116 9.80 -0.19 -15.93
C HIS A 116 10.92 -0.92 -16.68
N THR A 117 12.12 -0.86 -16.13
CA THR A 117 13.34 -1.38 -16.76
C THR A 117 13.81 -2.73 -16.21
N GLU A 118 13.18 -3.24 -15.17
CA GLU A 118 13.52 -4.52 -14.57
C GLU A 118 12.73 -5.66 -15.22
N PRO A 119 13.39 -6.61 -15.89
CA PRO A 119 12.70 -7.70 -16.56
C PRO A 119 12.15 -8.73 -15.58
N VAL A 120 10.94 -9.19 -15.86
CA VAL A 120 10.23 -10.23 -15.12
C VAL A 120 9.91 -11.39 -16.06
N ARG A 121 10.29 -12.61 -15.67
CA ARG A 121 9.95 -13.82 -16.41
C ARG A 121 8.57 -14.33 -15.99
N ILE A 122 7.78 -14.72 -16.98
CA ILE A 122 6.43 -15.27 -16.79
C ILE A 122 6.41 -16.72 -17.27
N HIS A 123 5.95 -17.61 -16.43
CA HIS A 123 5.75 -19.02 -16.70
C HIS A 123 4.28 -19.37 -16.56
N LEU A 124 3.76 -20.18 -17.46
CA LEU A 124 2.41 -20.72 -17.43
C LEU A 124 2.49 -22.18 -16.95
N VAL A 125 1.69 -22.51 -15.96
CA VAL A 125 1.57 -23.86 -15.42
C VAL A 125 0.24 -24.45 -15.87
N ASP A 126 0.27 -25.55 -16.61
CA ASP A 126 -0.90 -26.25 -17.16
C ASP A 126 -0.78 -27.74 -16.82
N GLY A 127 -1.48 -28.18 -15.76
CA GLY A 127 -1.28 -29.50 -15.19
C GLY A 127 0.19 -29.72 -14.80
N ASP A 128 0.80 -30.79 -15.31
CA ASP A 128 2.20 -31.13 -15.04
C ASP A 128 3.21 -30.35 -15.93
N SER A 129 2.75 -29.43 -16.76
CA SER A 129 3.58 -28.72 -17.72
C SER A 129 3.86 -27.29 -17.28
N ILE A 130 5.12 -26.88 -17.31
CA ILE A 130 5.55 -25.49 -17.10
C ILE A 130 6.19 -24.96 -18.38
N ARG A 131 5.64 -23.86 -18.91
CA ARG A 131 6.11 -23.22 -20.15
C ARG A 131 6.45 -21.75 -19.89
N THR A 132 7.66 -21.34 -20.25
CA THR A 132 8.04 -19.92 -20.22
C THR A 132 7.41 -19.16 -21.37
N GLN A 133 6.73 -18.04 -21.06
CA GLN A 133 6.24 -17.11 -22.07
C GLN A 133 7.41 -16.26 -22.56
N LEU A 134 7.80 -16.48 -23.80
CA LEU A 134 8.85 -15.69 -24.43
C LEU A 134 8.28 -14.34 -24.92
N TYR A 135 9.14 -13.32 -24.94
CA TYR A 135 8.80 -12.05 -25.55
C TYR A 135 8.61 -12.20 -27.07
N ASP A 136 7.52 -11.63 -27.56
CA ASP A 136 7.22 -11.50 -28.98
C ASP A 136 6.61 -10.10 -29.21
N PRO A 137 7.21 -9.25 -30.07
CA PRO A 137 6.65 -7.94 -30.37
C PRO A 137 5.25 -8.02 -31.00
N GLY A 138 4.88 -9.15 -31.62
CA GLY A 138 3.54 -9.42 -32.13
C GLY A 138 2.45 -9.40 -31.07
N LEU A 139 2.80 -9.57 -29.79
CA LEU A 139 1.87 -9.48 -28.66
C LEU A 139 1.40 -8.03 -28.38
N PHE A 140 2.07 -7.04 -28.98
CA PHE A 140 1.84 -5.63 -28.68
C PHE A 140 1.47 -4.82 -29.92
N VAL A 141 0.80 -3.71 -29.68
CA VAL A 141 0.60 -2.61 -30.62
C VAL A 141 1.54 -1.48 -30.22
N PHE A 142 2.29 -0.94 -31.16
CA PHE A 142 3.20 0.18 -30.97
C PHE A 142 2.73 1.36 -31.80
N GLU A 143 2.30 2.44 -31.17
CA GLU A 143 1.77 3.62 -31.83
C GLU A 143 2.65 4.86 -31.59
N GLY A 144 2.49 5.87 -32.40
CA GLY A 144 3.16 7.16 -32.23
C GLY A 144 4.68 7.04 -32.17
N THR A 145 5.26 7.66 -31.15
CA THR A 145 6.71 7.71 -30.92
C THR A 145 7.30 6.38 -30.44
N ALA A 146 6.47 5.41 -30.04
CA ALA A 146 6.91 4.06 -29.68
C ALA A 146 7.04 3.11 -30.89
N ALA A 147 6.59 3.49 -32.07
CA ALA A 147 6.65 2.63 -33.27
C ALA A 147 8.02 2.01 -33.56
N PRO A 148 9.16 2.73 -33.38
CA PRO A 148 10.50 2.16 -33.60
C PRO A 148 10.86 1.02 -32.63
N VAL A 149 10.22 0.92 -31.48
CA VAL A 149 10.47 -0.16 -30.50
C VAL A 149 10.11 -1.53 -31.07
N ARG A 150 9.12 -1.59 -31.96
CA ARG A 150 8.71 -2.82 -32.64
C ARG A 150 9.83 -3.46 -33.43
N ASP A 151 10.70 -2.64 -34.01
CA ASP A 151 11.73 -3.08 -34.95
C ASP A 151 13.08 -3.38 -34.25
N LEU A 152 13.08 -3.43 -32.91
CA LEU A 152 14.27 -3.84 -32.17
C LEU A 152 14.67 -5.28 -32.55
N PRO A 153 15.99 -5.57 -32.62
CA PRO A 153 16.46 -6.91 -32.96
C PRO A 153 15.91 -7.98 -32.03
N ALA A 154 15.67 -9.18 -32.57
CA ALA A 154 15.20 -10.32 -31.80
C ALA A 154 16.14 -10.61 -30.61
N GLY A 155 15.58 -10.89 -29.42
CA GLY A 155 16.36 -11.19 -28.22
C GLY A 155 16.90 -9.96 -27.47
N VAL A 156 16.71 -8.75 -28.00
CA VAL A 156 17.11 -7.51 -27.31
C VAL A 156 16.18 -7.18 -26.14
N VAL A 157 14.88 -7.48 -26.24
CA VAL A 157 13.93 -7.35 -25.13
C VAL A 157 13.90 -8.69 -24.38
N PRO A 158 14.42 -8.76 -23.14
CA PRO A 158 14.69 -10.04 -22.48
C PRO A 158 13.44 -10.72 -21.91
N ALA A 159 12.42 -9.93 -21.52
CA ALA A 159 11.19 -10.40 -20.88
C ALA A 159 10.15 -9.28 -20.82
N PHE A 160 9.29 -9.28 -19.82
CA PHE A 160 8.19 -8.34 -19.60
C PHE A 160 8.46 -7.47 -18.37
N ALA A 161 7.70 -6.40 -18.19
CA ALA A 161 7.77 -5.57 -16.98
C ALA A 161 6.84 -6.09 -15.85
N GLY A 162 5.89 -6.93 -16.21
CA GLY A 162 4.87 -7.45 -15.32
C GLY A 162 3.63 -7.90 -16.10
N PHE A 163 2.51 -8.00 -15.43
CA PHE A 163 1.25 -8.45 -16.03
C PHE A 163 0.04 -7.91 -15.29
N ARG A 164 -1.11 -7.95 -15.98
CA ARG A 164 -2.42 -7.68 -15.41
C ARG A 164 -3.38 -8.82 -15.70
N ILE A 165 -4.36 -8.95 -14.83
CA ILE A 165 -5.34 -10.03 -14.84
C ILE A 165 -6.71 -9.42 -15.09
N HIS A 166 -7.42 -9.99 -16.04
CA HIS A 166 -8.79 -9.64 -16.38
C HIS A 166 -9.74 -10.78 -16.00
N TYR A 167 -10.93 -10.40 -15.56
CA TYR A 167 -12.01 -11.30 -15.15
C TYR A 167 -13.35 -10.62 -15.40
N PRO A 168 -14.45 -11.32 -15.74
CA PRO A 168 -15.77 -10.70 -15.93
C PRO A 168 -16.41 -10.33 -14.58
N LEU A 169 -15.87 -9.25 -13.93
CA LEU A 169 -16.22 -8.86 -12.57
C LEU A 169 -17.52 -8.06 -12.52
N ASN A 170 -17.61 -6.95 -13.29
CA ASN A 170 -18.74 -6.01 -13.20
C ASN A 170 -19.92 -6.44 -14.07
N ARG A 171 -19.65 -7.06 -15.21
CA ARG A 171 -20.68 -7.49 -16.17
C ARG A 171 -20.27 -8.77 -16.88
N ALA A 172 -21.21 -9.70 -17.01
CA ALA A 172 -20.96 -10.92 -17.76
C ALA A 172 -20.49 -10.62 -19.19
N GLY A 173 -19.42 -11.28 -19.62
CA GLY A 173 -18.84 -11.14 -20.96
C GLY A 173 -17.99 -9.88 -21.17
N VAL A 174 -17.81 -9.03 -20.17
CA VAL A 174 -16.86 -7.90 -20.19
C VAL A 174 -15.69 -8.23 -19.27
N MET A 175 -14.48 -8.24 -19.84
CA MET A 175 -13.26 -8.55 -19.12
C MET A 175 -12.74 -7.27 -18.45
N ASP A 176 -12.99 -7.14 -17.14
CA ASP A 176 -12.50 -6.03 -16.31
C ASP A 176 -11.09 -6.36 -15.80
N GLU A 177 -10.22 -5.39 -15.71
CA GLU A 177 -8.93 -5.54 -15.03
C GLU A 177 -9.17 -5.65 -13.52
N VAL A 178 -8.78 -6.77 -12.90
CA VAL A 178 -9.04 -7.07 -11.48
C VAL A 178 -7.77 -7.10 -10.64
N ALA A 179 -6.60 -7.27 -11.26
CA ALA A 179 -5.32 -7.20 -10.58
C ALA A 179 -4.21 -6.82 -11.55
N ALA A 180 -3.15 -6.19 -11.04
CA ALA A 180 -1.94 -5.87 -11.77
C ALA A 180 -0.70 -6.08 -10.88
N PHE A 181 0.36 -6.65 -11.46
CA PHE A 181 1.68 -6.84 -10.86
C PHE A 181 2.70 -6.10 -11.74
N LEU A 182 3.22 -4.98 -11.26
CA LEU A 182 4.09 -4.11 -12.04
C LEU A 182 5.01 -3.29 -11.15
N GLY A 183 6.31 -3.35 -11.42
CA GLY A 183 7.34 -2.57 -10.73
C GLY A 183 7.75 -3.16 -9.38
N ALA A 184 9.04 -3.44 -9.18
CA ALA A 184 9.60 -4.04 -7.97
C ALA A 184 8.71 -5.21 -7.45
N SER A 185 8.10 -5.05 -6.26
CA SER A 185 7.16 -6.03 -5.71
C SER A 185 5.74 -5.48 -5.54
N TYR A 186 5.38 -4.44 -6.30
CA TYR A 186 4.05 -3.84 -6.22
C TYR A 186 2.98 -4.67 -6.92
N PHE A 187 1.79 -4.68 -6.33
CA PHE A 187 0.59 -5.22 -6.93
C PHE A 187 -0.65 -4.46 -6.48
N ARG A 188 -1.69 -4.53 -7.28
CA ARG A 188 -2.99 -3.89 -7.03
C ARG A 188 -4.09 -4.88 -7.31
N ILE A 189 -5.21 -4.79 -6.57
CA ILE A 189 -6.43 -5.56 -6.79
C ILE A 189 -7.66 -4.66 -6.76
N LEU A 190 -8.71 -5.03 -7.47
CA LEU A 190 -9.98 -4.32 -7.54
C LEU A 190 -11.15 -5.22 -7.22
N GLY A 191 -12.11 -4.71 -6.46
CA GLY A 191 -13.42 -5.31 -6.31
C GLY A 191 -14.44 -4.76 -7.31
N GLU A 192 -15.65 -5.28 -7.26
CA GLU A 192 -16.75 -4.86 -8.12
C GLU A 192 -17.04 -3.36 -7.96
N GLY A 193 -17.15 -2.64 -9.10
CA GLY A 193 -17.44 -1.20 -9.14
C GLY A 193 -16.31 -0.29 -8.67
N GLN A 194 -15.12 -0.82 -8.42
CA GLN A 194 -13.99 -0.04 -7.91
C GLN A 194 -13.00 0.34 -9.01
N GLU A 195 -12.18 1.36 -8.71
CA GLU A 195 -11.09 1.85 -9.55
C GLU A 195 -9.77 1.91 -8.78
N TYR A 196 -8.64 1.87 -9.51
CA TYR A 196 -7.34 1.87 -8.87
C TYR A 196 -7.07 3.12 -8.03
N GLY A 197 -6.63 2.90 -6.81
CA GLY A 197 -6.12 3.88 -5.88
C GLY A 197 -4.79 3.40 -5.29
N LEU A 198 -4.86 2.93 -4.04
CA LEU A 198 -3.70 2.42 -3.34
C LEU A 198 -3.12 1.14 -3.97
N SER A 199 -1.91 0.80 -3.56
CA SER A 199 -1.21 -0.41 -3.94
C SER A 199 -0.72 -1.19 -2.71
N ALA A 200 -0.50 -2.50 -2.90
CA ALA A 200 0.21 -3.35 -1.97
C ALA A 200 1.60 -3.68 -2.51
N ARG A 201 2.50 -4.13 -1.62
CA ARG A 201 3.85 -4.55 -1.95
C ARG A 201 4.14 -5.92 -1.37
N GLY A 202 5.03 -6.67 -1.98
CA GLY A 202 5.47 -7.95 -1.41
C GLY A 202 6.16 -7.72 -0.07
N LEU A 203 7.12 -6.78 -0.02
CA LEU A 203 7.91 -6.51 1.18
C LEU A 203 8.47 -5.08 1.16
N ALA A 204 8.65 -4.49 2.36
CA ALA A 204 9.45 -3.30 2.56
C ALA A 204 10.68 -3.65 3.43
N VAL A 205 11.85 -3.19 3.03
CA VAL A 205 13.11 -3.44 3.76
C VAL A 205 13.74 -2.12 4.13
N ASP A 206 13.94 -1.93 5.42
CA ASP A 206 14.49 -0.72 6.02
C ASP A 206 13.72 0.58 5.65
N PRO A 207 12.36 0.58 5.63
CA PRO A 207 11.61 1.80 5.38
C PRO A 207 11.76 2.79 6.54
N ALA A 208 11.84 4.10 6.22
CA ALA A 208 11.93 5.18 7.19
C ALA A 208 13.02 5.00 8.27
N VAL A 209 14.16 4.44 7.90
CA VAL A 209 15.38 4.41 8.71
C VAL A 209 16.48 5.24 8.03
N ASP A 210 17.57 5.51 8.75
CA ASP A 210 18.71 6.20 8.15
C ASP A 210 19.31 5.39 7.00
N GLY A 211 19.36 5.96 5.83
CA GLY A 211 19.83 5.35 4.59
C GLY A 211 18.72 5.11 3.57
N PRO A 212 19.05 4.59 2.39
CA PRO A 212 18.05 4.29 1.37
C PRO A 212 17.21 3.07 1.76
N GLU A 213 15.92 3.12 1.48
CA GLU A 213 15.04 1.95 1.52
C GLU A 213 15.45 0.96 0.42
N GLU A 214 15.44 -0.34 0.74
CA GLU A 214 15.62 -1.40 -0.25
C GLU A 214 14.25 -1.83 -0.79
N PHE A 215 14.17 -1.96 -2.13
CA PHE A 215 12.99 -2.43 -2.85
C PHE A 215 13.23 -3.82 -3.43
N PRO A 216 12.98 -4.91 -2.69
CA PRO A 216 13.03 -6.25 -3.26
C PRO A 216 12.02 -6.37 -4.39
N ALA A 217 12.38 -7.08 -5.47
CA ALA A 217 11.58 -7.18 -6.67
C ALA A 217 11.18 -8.63 -6.96
N PHE A 218 9.96 -8.81 -7.46
CA PHE A 218 9.58 -10.09 -8.06
C PHE A 218 10.29 -10.25 -9.40
N ARG A 219 11.02 -11.35 -9.55
CA ARG A 219 11.84 -11.64 -10.73
C ARG A 219 11.20 -12.64 -11.66
N GLU A 220 10.43 -13.56 -11.11
CA GLU A 220 9.76 -14.62 -11.86
C GLU A 220 8.38 -14.86 -11.28
N TYR A 221 7.43 -15.18 -12.16
CA TYR A 221 6.08 -15.59 -11.79
C TYR A 221 5.69 -16.88 -12.51
N TRP A 222 4.93 -17.73 -11.81
CA TRP A 222 4.29 -18.91 -12.34
C TRP A 222 2.78 -18.74 -12.15
N ILE A 223 2.05 -18.71 -13.25
CA ILE A 223 0.59 -18.52 -13.26
C ILE A 223 -0.03 -19.86 -13.59
N GLU A 224 -0.75 -20.44 -12.60
CA GLU A 224 -1.46 -21.69 -12.79
C GLU A 224 -2.71 -21.46 -13.62
N ARG A 225 -2.94 -22.33 -14.59
CA ARG A 225 -4.17 -22.33 -15.34
C ARG A 225 -5.30 -22.89 -14.47
N PRO A 226 -6.36 -22.12 -14.18
CA PRO A 226 -7.48 -22.61 -13.40
C PRO A 226 -8.19 -23.78 -14.09
N ALA A 227 -8.68 -24.74 -13.34
CA ALA A 227 -9.56 -25.78 -13.87
C ALA A 227 -10.89 -25.17 -14.35
N PRO A 228 -11.58 -25.80 -15.30
CA PRO A 228 -12.89 -25.32 -15.74
C PRO A 228 -13.86 -25.19 -14.57
N GLY A 229 -14.41 -23.99 -14.36
CA GLY A 229 -15.32 -23.70 -13.25
C GLY A 229 -14.67 -23.14 -11.98
N ASP A 230 -13.35 -23.09 -11.91
CA ASP A 230 -12.65 -22.42 -10.79
C ASP A 230 -12.86 -20.90 -10.87
N ALA A 231 -13.20 -20.30 -9.72
CA ALA A 231 -13.33 -18.85 -9.55
C ALA A 231 -12.08 -18.22 -8.92
N SER A 232 -10.94 -18.92 -8.90
CA SER A 232 -9.68 -18.46 -8.33
C SER A 232 -8.51 -18.67 -9.28
N LEU A 233 -7.51 -17.79 -9.16
CA LEU A 233 -6.26 -17.87 -9.91
C LEU A 233 -5.09 -17.97 -8.93
N THR A 234 -4.29 -19.02 -9.03
CA THR A 234 -3.06 -19.18 -8.25
C THR A 234 -1.87 -18.61 -9.02
N ILE A 235 -1.03 -17.85 -8.32
CA ILE A 235 0.19 -17.25 -8.86
C ILE A 235 1.30 -17.47 -7.84
N HIS A 236 2.42 -18.03 -8.31
CA HIS A 236 3.63 -18.09 -7.51
C HIS A 236 4.62 -17.04 -7.99
N ALA A 237 5.45 -16.54 -7.07
CA ALA A 237 6.46 -15.55 -7.40
C ALA A 237 7.76 -15.75 -6.61
N LEU A 238 8.88 -15.44 -7.24
CA LEU A 238 10.19 -15.39 -6.63
C LEU A 238 10.59 -13.93 -6.41
N LEU A 239 10.76 -13.55 -5.13
CA LEU A 239 11.23 -12.22 -4.72
C LEU A 239 12.75 -12.26 -4.51
N GLU A 240 13.46 -11.25 -5.01
CA GLU A 240 14.87 -11.07 -4.74
C GLU A 240 15.23 -9.61 -4.42
N GLY A 241 16.14 -9.46 -3.46
CA GLY A 241 16.75 -8.19 -3.08
C GLY A 241 18.14 -8.39 -2.47
N PRO A 242 18.92 -7.32 -2.28
CA PRO A 242 20.23 -7.37 -1.67
C PRO A 242 20.26 -8.01 -0.28
N SER A 243 19.20 -7.84 0.51
CA SER A 243 19.13 -8.31 1.91
C SER A 243 18.21 -9.49 2.11
N VAL A 244 17.39 -9.86 1.12
CA VAL A 244 16.34 -10.88 1.25
C VAL A 244 16.08 -11.60 -0.06
N SER A 245 15.68 -12.85 0.03
CA SER A 245 14.95 -13.56 -1.02
C SER A 245 13.65 -14.12 -0.46
N GLY A 246 12.68 -14.42 -1.31
CA GLY A 246 11.39 -14.94 -0.87
C GLY A 246 10.65 -15.71 -1.94
N ALA A 247 9.87 -16.70 -1.49
CA ALA A 247 8.90 -17.41 -2.29
C ALA A 247 7.49 -16.98 -1.85
N TYR A 248 6.68 -16.58 -2.82
CA TYR A 248 5.31 -16.12 -2.61
C TYR A 248 4.33 -17.01 -3.35
N ARG A 249 3.18 -17.25 -2.71
CA ARG A 249 1.99 -17.81 -3.35
C ARG A 249 0.83 -16.85 -3.12
N PHE A 250 0.17 -16.48 -4.19
CA PHE A 250 -1.03 -15.65 -4.22
C PHE A 250 -2.20 -16.49 -4.72
N VAL A 251 -3.37 -16.35 -4.10
CA VAL A 251 -4.63 -16.92 -4.60
C VAL A 251 -5.64 -15.80 -4.73
N LEU A 252 -5.85 -15.35 -5.95
CA LEU A 252 -6.79 -14.29 -6.30
C LEU A 252 -8.21 -14.84 -6.46
N ARG A 253 -9.17 -14.24 -5.78
CA ARG A 253 -10.61 -14.51 -5.94
C ARG A 253 -11.34 -13.20 -6.20
N PRO A 254 -11.63 -12.88 -7.47
CA PRO A 254 -12.40 -11.68 -7.82
C PRO A 254 -13.82 -11.74 -7.26
N GLY A 255 -14.33 -10.59 -6.81
CA GLY A 255 -15.67 -10.48 -6.22
C GLY A 255 -15.92 -9.15 -5.53
N SER A 256 -16.88 -9.15 -4.62
CA SER A 256 -17.20 -8.02 -3.74
C SER A 256 -17.29 -8.53 -2.28
N PRO A 257 -16.16 -8.56 -1.55
CA PRO A 257 -14.82 -8.08 -1.91
C PRO A 257 -14.05 -9.00 -2.88
N THR A 258 -13.09 -8.45 -3.61
CA THR A 258 -12.00 -9.24 -4.19
C THR A 258 -11.00 -9.55 -3.08
N THR A 259 -10.57 -10.82 -3.02
CA THR A 259 -9.61 -11.29 -2.02
C THR A 259 -8.35 -11.83 -2.66
N LEU A 260 -7.21 -11.62 -2.00
CA LEU A 260 -5.92 -12.16 -2.38
C LEU A 260 -5.26 -12.80 -1.16
N ASP A 261 -5.31 -14.14 -1.08
CA ASP A 261 -4.57 -14.86 -0.05
C ASP A 261 -3.09 -14.87 -0.40
N VAL A 262 -2.25 -14.50 0.54
CA VAL A 262 -0.80 -14.40 0.36
C VAL A 262 -0.09 -15.29 1.37
N LYS A 263 0.78 -16.15 0.86
CA LYS A 263 1.76 -16.90 1.64
C LYS A 263 3.15 -16.47 1.22
N ALA A 264 3.91 -15.89 2.16
CA ALA A 264 5.27 -15.43 1.95
C ALA A 264 6.24 -16.25 2.81
N SER A 265 7.25 -16.86 2.19
CA SER A 265 8.38 -17.51 2.86
C SER A 265 9.63 -16.68 2.55
N LEU A 266 10.17 -16.01 3.57
CA LEU A 266 11.27 -15.06 3.46
C LEU A 266 12.55 -15.61 4.05
N PHE A 267 13.69 -15.33 3.41
CA PHE A 267 15.02 -15.79 3.80
C PHE A 267 15.97 -14.61 3.84
N ALA A 268 16.52 -14.30 5.02
CA ALA A 268 17.42 -13.18 5.19
C ALA A 268 18.81 -13.48 4.63
N ARG A 269 19.23 -12.73 3.62
CA ARG A 269 20.57 -12.76 3.03
C ARG A 269 21.56 -11.96 3.88
N ARG A 270 21.07 -10.90 4.54
CA ARG A 270 21.76 -10.04 5.49
C ARG A 270 20.86 -9.67 6.67
N ASP A 271 21.43 -9.07 7.71
CA ASP A 271 20.62 -8.48 8.77
C ASP A 271 19.76 -7.36 8.21
N ILE A 272 18.47 -7.40 8.53
CA ILE A 272 17.47 -6.36 8.20
C ILE A 272 17.08 -5.68 9.50
N ARG A 273 17.24 -4.35 9.57
CA ARG A 273 16.93 -3.56 10.76
C ARG A 273 15.43 -3.43 10.97
N LYS A 274 14.71 -3.17 9.88
CA LYS A 274 13.25 -3.01 9.87
C LYS A 274 12.64 -3.81 8.71
N LEU A 275 11.87 -4.83 9.05
CA LEU A 275 11.12 -5.63 8.08
C LEU A 275 9.67 -5.12 8.05
N GLY A 276 9.24 -4.55 6.94
CA GLY A 276 7.85 -4.15 6.72
C GLY A 276 7.06 -5.27 6.02
N VAL A 277 6.13 -5.88 6.74
CA VAL A 277 5.31 -7.01 6.25
C VAL A 277 3.96 -6.50 5.77
N ALA A 278 3.44 -7.08 4.69
CA ALA A 278 2.19 -6.71 4.03
C ALA A 278 2.06 -5.19 3.81
N PRO A 279 3.06 -4.54 3.16
CA PRO A 279 3.05 -3.10 3.01
C PRO A 279 1.96 -2.65 2.05
N MET A 280 1.35 -1.53 2.37
CA MET A 280 0.42 -0.79 1.50
C MET A 280 0.96 0.62 1.28
N SER A 281 0.75 1.15 0.07
CA SER A 281 1.06 2.54 -0.28
C SER A 281 -0.19 3.24 -0.76
N SER A 282 -0.35 4.51 -0.39
CA SER A 282 -1.52 5.34 -0.70
C SER A 282 -1.11 6.80 -0.88
N MET A 283 -2.05 7.62 -1.32
CA MET A 283 -1.85 9.06 -1.47
C MET A 283 -2.83 9.82 -0.59
N PHE A 284 -2.33 10.84 0.11
CA PHE A 284 -3.14 11.83 0.83
C PHE A 284 -2.55 13.23 0.60
N LEU A 285 -3.23 14.05 -0.21
CA LEU A 285 -2.81 15.42 -0.46
C LEU A 285 -3.53 16.38 0.50
N HIS A 286 -4.86 16.39 0.53
CA HIS A 286 -5.65 17.19 1.45
C HIS A 286 -7.07 16.66 1.68
N ALA A 287 -7.65 17.06 2.82
CA ALA A 287 -9.05 16.89 3.18
C ALA A 287 -9.51 18.08 4.04
N PRO A 288 -10.82 18.32 4.20
CA PRO A 288 -11.35 19.36 5.07
C PRO A 288 -10.84 19.24 6.50
N GLY A 289 -10.33 20.35 7.06
CA GLY A 289 -9.80 20.39 8.43
C GLY A 289 -8.33 19.96 8.56
N HIS A 290 -7.67 19.57 7.49
CA HIS A 290 -6.27 19.13 7.48
C HIS A 290 -5.35 20.17 6.81
N GLY A 291 -5.05 21.25 7.50
CA GLY A 291 -4.11 22.27 7.04
C GLY A 291 -4.74 23.48 6.33
N PRO A 292 -3.92 24.31 5.65
CA PRO A 292 -4.39 25.48 4.93
C PRO A 292 -5.26 25.07 3.74
N ALA A 293 -6.12 26.00 3.30
CA ALA A 293 -6.90 25.81 2.09
C ALA A 293 -5.97 25.63 0.87
N HIS A 294 -6.24 24.61 0.07
CA HIS A 294 -5.58 24.40 -1.21
C HIS A 294 -6.28 25.25 -2.29
N ASP A 295 -5.53 25.69 -3.28
CA ASP A 295 -6.09 26.32 -4.49
C ASP A 295 -6.58 25.21 -5.45
N ASP A 296 -7.61 24.51 -4.99
CA ASP A 296 -8.22 23.35 -5.65
C ASP A 296 -9.72 23.39 -5.39
N PHE A 297 -10.54 23.16 -6.41
CA PHE A 297 -12.00 23.12 -6.26
C PHE A 297 -12.49 21.85 -5.55
N ARG A 298 -11.67 20.80 -5.54
CA ARG A 298 -11.99 19.51 -4.93
C ARG A 298 -11.86 19.60 -3.41
N PRO A 299 -12.89 19.23 -2.63
CA PRO A 299 -12.81 19.29 -1.16
C PRO A 299 -11.78 18.31 -0.60
N ARG A 300 -11.56 17.17 -1.29
CA ARG A 300 -10.63 16.10 -0.93
C ARG A 300 -9.85 15.62 -2.13
N VAL A 301 -8.58 15.31 -1.91
CA VAL A 301 -7.71 14.62 -2.87
C VAL A 301 -6.89 13.59 -2.09
N HIS A 302 -7.37 12.35 -2.08
CA HIS A 302 -6.71 11.25 -1.40
C HIS A 302 -7.29 9.88 -1.80
N ASP A 303 -6.47 8.83 -1.72
CA ASP A 303 -6.88 7.44 -1.92
C ASP A 303 -7.38 6.79 -0.63
N SER A 304 -6.94 7.29 0.51
CA SER A 304 -7.34 6.79 1.83
C SER A 304 -7.51 7.94 2.81
N ASP A 305 -8.49 7.81 3.73
CA ASP A 305 -8.76 8.77 4.81
C ASP A 305 -7.95 8.47 6.07
N GLY A 306 -7.66 7.18 6.33
CA GLY A 306 -7.06 6.77 7.58
C GLY A 306 -6.54 5.35 7.59
N LEU A 307 -5.69 5.08 8.58
CA LEU A 307 -5.30 3.74 8.97
C LEU A 307 -6.32 3.17 9.96
N GLN A 308 -6.82 1.98 9.69
CA GLN A 308 -7.60 1.18 10.62
C GLN A 308 -6.80 -0.03 11.06
N MET A 309 -6.88 -0.38 12.34
CA MET A 309 -6.25 -1.56 12.91
C MET A 309 -7.24 -2.28 13.82
N ARG A 310 -7.23 -3.61 13.80
CA ARG A 310 -7.85 -4.46 14.81
C ARG A 310 -6.74 -5.18 15.56
N THR A 311 -6.66 -4.94 16.86
CA THR A 311 -5.67 -5.61 17.71
C THR A 311 -6.03 -7.06 17.95
N GLY A 312 -5.08 -7.88 18.37
CA GLY A 312 -5.31 -9.26 18.77
C GLY A 312 -6.28 -9.41 19.96
N ARG A 313 -6.49 -8.33 20.72
CA ARG A 313 -7.49 -8.27 21.82
C ARG A 313 -8.86 -7.79 21.36
N GLY A 314 -9.02 -7.48 20.05
CA GLY A 314 -10.30 -7.06 19.46
C GLY A 314 -10.58 -5.56 19.48
N GLU A 315 -9.65 -4.72 19.96
CA GLU A 315 -9.80 -3.26 19.90
C GLU A 315 -9.70 -2.79 18.44
N TRP A 316 -10.68 -1.98 18.00
CA TRP A 316 -10.62 -1.25 16.73
C TRP A 316 -9.98 0.11 16.96
N ILE A 317 -9.00 0.47 16.14
CA ILE A 317 -8.30 1.76 16.19
C ILE A 317 -8.43 2.45 14.85
N TRP A 318 -8.77 3.72 14.87
CA TRP A 318 -8.80 4.60 13.72
C TRP A 318 -7.80 5.74 13.84
N ARG A 319 -6.89 5.85 12.89
CA ARG A 319 -5.88 6.91 12.81
C ARG A 319 -6.07 7.69 11.51
N PRO A 320 -6.71 8.90 11.55
CA PRO A 320 -6.84 9.76 10.38
C PRO A 320 -5.48 10.12 9.78
N LEU A 321 -5.37 10.13 8.46
CA LEU A 321 -4.16 10.52 7.74
C LEU A 321 -3.98 12.04 7.71
N GLY A 322 -2.78 12.48 7.40
CA GLY A 322 -2.45 13.87 7.23
C GLY A 322 -1.27 14.08 6.29
N ASN A 323 -1.17 15.31 5.75
CA ASN A 323 -0.03 15.76 4.95
C ASN A 323 0.65 16.90 5.72
N GLY A 324 1.59 16.54 6.60
CA GLY A 324 2.32 17.47 7.45
C GLY A 324 3.55 18.06 6.76
N PRO A 325 4.23 19.05 7.38
CA PRO A 325 5.40 19.70 6.81
C PRO A 325 6.69 18.86 6.88
N GLY A 326 6.66 17.70 7.51
CA GLY A 326 7.80 16.80 7.68
C GLY A 326 7.39 15.33 7.63
N LEU A 327 8.36 14.44 7.48
CA LEU A 327 8.14 13.00 7.61
C LEU A 327 7.67 12.67 9.02
N HIS A 328 6.55 11.97 9.12
CA HIS A 328 6.02 11.44 10.37
C HIS A 328 5.89 9.93 10.29
N VAL A 329 6.29 9.25 11.36
CA VAL A 329 6.10 7.81 11.52
C VAL A 329 5.40 7.59 12.87
N THR A 330 4.24 6.96 12.81
CA THR A 330 3.45 6.56 13.99
C THR A 330 3.43 5.04 14.05
N ALA A 331 3.65 4.46 15.24
CA ALA A 331 3.56 3.02 15.44
C ALA A 331 2.40 2.68 16.40
N LEU A 332 1.46 1.87 15.93
CA LEU A 332 0.39 1.28 16.74
C LEU A 332 0.85 -0.12 17.17
N ARG A 333 1.23 -0.24 18.44
CA ARG A 333 1.86 -1.45 19.02
C ARG A 333 0.83 -2.50 19.36
N ASP A 334 1.17 -3.78 19.09
CA ASP A 334 0.37 -4.95 19.48
C ASP A 334 1.25 -6.19 19.66
N GLU A 335 0.72 -7.20 20.32
CA GLU A 335 1.40 -8.49 20.50
C GLU A 335 1.12 -9.46 19.35
N GLU A 336 -0.13 -9.50 18.86
CA GLU A 336 -0.58 -10.36 17.77
C GLU A 336 -1.70 -9.63 17.02
N PRO A 337 -1.43 -8.93 15.91
CA PRO A 337 -2.45 -8.16 15.21
C PRO A 337 -3.50 -9.09 14.59
N ALA A 338 -4.78 -8.74 14.70
CA ALA A 338 -5.83 -9.42 13.96
C ALA A 338 -5.87 -8.94 12.50
N GLY A 339 -5.67 -7.63 12.28
CA GLY A 339 -5.61 -7.05 10.95
C GLY A 339 -5.38 -5.55 10.95
N PHE A 340 -5.07 -5.00 9.77
CA PHE A 340 -4.90 -3.56 9.57
C PHE A 340 -5.11 -3.19 8.10
N GLY A 341 -5.41 -1.91 7.85
CA GLY A 341 -5.65 -1.48 6.49
C GLY A 341 -5.72 0.03 6.32
N LEU A 342 -5.63 0.48 5.08
CA LEU A 342 -5.83 1.86 4.67
C LEU A 342 -7.24 2.00 4.10
N PHE A 343 -8.06 2.84 4.74
CA PHE A 343 -9.46 2.98 4.42
C PHE A 343 -9.80 4.32 3.79
N GLN A 344 -10.70 4.28 2.81
CA GLN A 344 -11.38 5.41 2.21
C GLN A 344 -12.81 5.42 2.73
N ARG A 345 -13.12 6.25 3.74
CA ARG A 345 -14.45 6.34 4.36
C ARG A 345 -15.40 7.26 3.61
N ALA A 346 -14.84 8.30 2.98
CA ALA A 346 -15.61 9.16 2.09
C ALA A 346 -15.88 8.44 0.76
N ARG A 347 -17.17 8.26 0.41
CA ARG A 347 -17.61 7.52 -0.79
C ARG A 347 -18.55 8.30 -1.68
N ASP A 348 -19.00 9.46 -1.23
CA ASP A 348 -19.91 10.29 -2.00
C ASP A 348 -19.13 11.10 -3.04
N PHE A 349 -19.69 11.24 -4.24
CA PHE A 349 -19.11 12.07 -5.28
C PHE A 349 -18.88 13.53 -4.79
N ASP A 350 -19.86 14.09 -4.05
CA ASP A 350 -19.78 15.45 -3.53
C ASP A 350 -18.63 15.67 -2.54
N ALA A 351 -18.07 14.59 -2.00
CA ALA A 351 -16.90 14.68 -1.12
C ALA A 351 -15.61 14.99 -1.91
N PHE A 352 -15.56 14.66 -3.20
CA PHE A 352 -14.37 14.80 -4.05
C PHE A 352 -14.57 15.73 -5.24
N LEU A 353 -15.75 15.74 -5.85
CA LEU A 353 -16.11 16.52 -7.06
C LEU A 353 -15.22 16.21 -8.27
N ASP A 354 -14.63 15.01 -8.34
CA ASP A 354 -13.66 14.63 -9.35
C ASP A 354 -14.20 13.52 -10.25
N LEU A 355 -14.44 13.85 -11.53
CA LEU A 355 -14.90 12.92 -12.55
C LEU A 355 -13.77 12.19 -13.27
N GLU A 356 -12.53 12.67 -13.15
CA GLU A 356 -11.36 12.11 -13.83
C GLU A 356 -10.67 11.06 -12.95
N ALA A 357 -10.23 11.45 -11.74
CA ALA A 357 -9.55 10.55 -10.82
C ALA A 357 -10.51 9.65 -10.02
N ARG A 358 -11.78 10.05 -9.94
CA ARG A 358 -12.89 9.29 -9.31
C ARG A 358 -12.53 8.67 -7.96
N TYR A 359 -11.92 9.46 -7.07
CA TYR A 359 -11.45 9.03 -5.75
C TYR A 359 -12.51 8.29 -4.92
N HIS A 360 -13.78 8.66 -5.06
CA HIS A 360 -14.91 8.03 -4.36
C HIS A 360 -15.12 6.55 -4.70
N LEU A 361 -14.56 6.06 -5.83
CA LEU A 361 -14.63 4.66 -6.27
C LEU A 361 -13.40 3.83 -5.86
N ARG A 362 -12.35 4.45 -5.30
CA ARG A 362 -11.12 3.75 -4.96
C ARG A 362 -11.31 2.85 -3.73
N PRO A 363 -10.79 1.60 -3.71
CA PRO A 363 -11.02 0.66 -2.61
C PRO A 363 -10.37 1.11 -1.30
N SER A 364 -10.84 0.56 -0.19
CA SER A 364 -10.04 0.37 1.01
C SER A 364 -9.31 -0.96 0.89
N TYR A 365 -8.08 -1.05 1.40
CA TYR A 365 -7.38 -2.33 1.54
C TYR A 365 -7.30 -2.73 2.99
N TRP A 366 -7.60 -3.98 3.25
CA TRP A 366 -7.50 -4.61 4.55
C TRP A 366 -6.65 -5.86 4.49
N VAL A 367 -5.76 -6.03 5.46
CA VAL A 367 -4.94 -7.22 5.68
C VAL A 367 -5.48 -7.97 6.87
N ASP A 368 -6.06 -9.15 6.65
CA ASP A 368 -6.35 -10.12 7.71
C ASP A 368 -5.14 -10.98 7.98
N VAL A 369 -4.75 -11.13 9.22
CA VAL A 369 -3.67 -12.01 9.64
C VAL A 369 -4.19 -13.44 9.77
N LEU A 370 -3.68 -14.33 8.92
CA LEU A 370 -4.10 -15.74 8.90
C LEU A 370 -3.14 -16.68 9.64
N GLY A 371 -1.91 -16.22 9.94
CA GLY A 371 -0.93 -16.99 10.68
C GLY A 371 0.51 -16.72 10.26
N GLY A 372 1.45 -17.42 10.87
CA GLY A 372 2.89 -17.22 10.61
C GLY A 372 3.61 -16.44 11.72
N ASP A 373 4.76 -15.86 11.38
CA ASP A 373 5.71 -15.27 12.33
C ASP A 373 5.46 -13.78 12.59
N TRP A 374 4.20 -13.38 12.80
CA TRP A 374 3.84 -11.98 13.09
C TRP A 374 4.38 -11.53 14.44
N GLY A 375 4.01 -12.24 15.53
CA GLY A 375 4.49 -11.97 16.90
C GLY A 375 4.21 -10.54 17.37
N GLY A 376 4.90 -10.13 18.42
CA GLY A 376 4.87 -8.74 18.90
C GLY A 376 5.50 -7.78 17.91
N GLY A 377 4.92 -6.57 17.81
CA GLY A 377 5.38 -5.58 16.84
C GLY A 377 4.52 -4.32 16.84
N GLY A 378 4.35 -3.74 15.69
CA GLY A 378 3.44 -2.60 15.50
C GLY A 378 3.14 -2.34 14.03
N VAL A 379 1.94 -1.84 13.76
CA VAL A 379 1.63 -1.24 12.46
C VAL A 379 2.28 0.14 12.42
N GLU A 380 3.27 0.33 11.56
CA GLU A 380 3.82 1.65 11.30
C GLU A 380 3.05 2.33 10.17
N LEU A 381 2.67 3.57 10.42
CA LEU A 381 2.12 4.50 9.44
C LEU A 381 3.18 5.56 9.15
N MET A 382 3.59 5.65 7.89
CA MET A 382 4.53 6.65 7.40
C MET A 382 3.75 7.68 6.57
N GLU A 383 3.88 8.96 6.95
CA GLU A 383 3.28 10.11 6.27
C GLU A 383 4.42 11.02 5.77
N ILE A 384 4.57 11.14 4.45
CA ILE A 384 5.63 11.92 3.78
C ILE A 384 5.01 13.23 3.26
N PRO A 385 5.67 14.37 3.42
CA PRO A 385 5.19 15.62 2.83
C PRO A 385 5.09 15.52 1.32
N THR A 386 3.95 15.93 0.75
CA THR A 386 3.79 16.04 -0.70
C THR A 386 3.03 17.30 -1.09
N ALA A 387 3.34 17.83 -2.27
CA ALA A 387 2.59 18.89 -2.93
C ALA A 387 1.88 18.39 -4.19
N SER A 388 1.90 17.07 -4.44
CA SER A 388 1.40 16.47 -5.67
C SER A 388 0.56 15.22 -5.38
N GLU A 389 -0.58 15.12 -6.05
CA GLU A 389 -1.43 13.93 -6.03
C GLU A 389 -0.84 12.72 -6.81
N PHE A 390 0.23 12.95 -7.58
CA PHE A 390 0.91 11.89 -8.33
C PHE A 390 1.96 11.12 -7.51
N SER A 391 2.10 11.43 -6.22
CA SER A 391 3.11 10.81 -5.35
C SER A 391 2.41 10.07 -4.22
N ASP A 392 2.61 8.75 -4.16
CA ASP A 392 2.24 7.96 -2.99
C ASP A 392 3.06 8.44 -1.79
N ASN A 393 2.41 9.13 -0.86
CA ASN A 393 3.07 9.73 0.29
C ASN A 393 2.67 9.08 1.63
N ILE A 394 1.88 8.04 1.57
CA ILE A 394 1.43 7.25 2.71
C ILE A 394 1.92 5.82 2.53
N ALA A 395 2.48 5.24 3.60
CA ALA A 395 2.73 3.81 3.66
C ALA A 395 2.33 3.26 5.03
N ALA A 396 1.77 2.04 5.04
CA ALA A 396 1.44 1.32 6.25
C ALA A 396 1.91 -0.14 6.12
N TYR A 397 2.53 -0.66 7.17
CA TYR A 397 3.08 -2.01 7.19
C TYR A 397 3.26 -2.50 8.64
N TRP A 398 3.23 -3.83 8.84
CA TRP A 398 3.58 -4.41 10.12
C TRP A 398 5.09 -4.54 10.29
N VAL A 399 5.60 -4.15 11.45
CA VAL A 399 7.03 -4.29 11.83
C VAL A 399 7.13 -5.21 13.04
N PRO A 400 7.63 -6.44 12.88
CA PRO A 400 7.89 -7.33 14.00
C PRO A 400 8.99 -6.76 14.91
N ASP A 401 8.83 -6.92 16.23
CA ASP A 401 9.84 -6.52 17.23
C ASP A 401 11.17 -7.25 17.09
N ARG A 402 11.07 -8.49 16.69
CA ARG A 402 12.23 -9.34 16.54
C ARG A 402 12.95 -9.00 15.23
N PRO A 403 14.23 -8.55 15.27
CA PRO A 403 15.03 -8.29 14.07
C PRO A 403 15.11 -9.53 13.18
N PHE A 404 15.18 -9.34 11.87
CA PHE A 404 15.34 -10.43 10.90
C PHE A 404 16.82 -10.58 10.57
N ARG A 405 17.44 -11.63 11.15
CA ARG A 405 18.89 -11.84 11.09
C ARG A 405 19.29 -12.68 9.89
N GLN A 406 20.50 -12.47 9.39
CA GLN A 406 21.09 -13.28 8.33
C GLN A 406 20.95 -14.77 8.62
N GLY A 407 20.46 -15.53 7.62
CA GLY A 407 20.24 -16.97 7.70
C GLY A 407 18.93 -17.39 8.36
N GLU A 408 18.14 -16.44 8.93
CA GLU A 408 16.80 -16.73 9.43
C GLU A 408 15.80 -16.90 8.30
N GLU A 409 14.74 -17.65 8.59
CA GLU A 409 13.56 -17.83 7.77
C GLU A 409 12.35 -17.30 8.53
N ARG A 410 11.40 -16.65 7.82
CA ARG A 410 10.09 -16.25 8.35
C ARG A 410 9.00 -16.52 7.34
N ARG A 411 7.83 -16.87 7.87
CA ARG A 411 6.63 -17.13 7.08
C ARG A 411 5.50 -16.24 7.53
N PHE A 412 4.76 -15.67 6.56
CA PHE A 412 3.60 -14.84 6.81
C PHE A 412 2.46 -15.33 5.94
N LEU A 413 1.29 -15.51 6.55
CA LEU A 413 0.05 -15.84 5.88
C LEU A 413 -0.94 -14.74 6.18
N TYR A 414 -1.47 -14.14 5.13
CA TYR A 414 -2.47 -13.08 5.27
C TYR A 414 -3.40 -13.05 4.06
N ARG A 415 -4.52 -12.38 4.22
CA ARG A 415 -5.45 -12.05 3.13
C ARG A 415 -5.49 -10.55 2.94
N LEU A 416 -5.33 -10.09 1.72
CA LEU A 416 -5.63 -8.73 1.32
C LEU A 416 -7.04 -8.70 0.72
N GLU A 417 -7.87 -7.75 1.19
CA GLU A 417 -9.25 -7.57 0.74
C GLU A 417 -9.49 -6.16 0.23
N THR A 418 -10.34 -6.05 -0.80
CA THR A 418 -10.86 -4.77 -1.26
C THR A 418 -12.18 -4.48 -0.56
N LEU A 419 -12.20 -3.50 0.32
CA LEU A 419 -13.39 -3.17 1.11
C LEU A 419 -13.99 -1.82 0.72
N GLY A 420 -15.19 -1.58 1.25
CA GLY A 420 -15.88 -0.28 1.22
C GLY A 420 -15.38 0.68 2.29
N ALA A 421 -16.30 1.52 2.80
CA ALA A 421 -15.99 2.57 3.78
C ALA A 421 -15.65 2.02 5.18
N ILE A 422 -16.24 0.92 5.58
CA ILE A 422 -16.18 0.34 6.92
C ILE A 422 -15.95 -1.15 6.81
N HIS A 423 -15.15 -1.71 7.71
CA HIS A 423 -14.93 -3.14 7.78
C HIS A 423 -16.26 -3.86 8.17
N PRO A 424 -16.65 -4.93 7.48
CA PRO A 424 -17.95 -5.59 7.70
C PRO A 424 -18.12 -6.16 9.12
N ASP A 425 -17.03 -6.59 9.77
CA ASP A 425 -17.06 -7.16 11.12
C ASP A 425 -17.02 -6.11 12.23
N MET A 426 -17.04 -4.81 11.88
CA MET A 426 -17.05 -3.75 12.89
C MET A 426 -18.46 -3.59 13.48
N ASP A 427 -18.64 -3.98 14.72
CA ASP A 427 -19.88 -3.89 15.49
C ASP A 427 -19.96 -2.65 16.39
N VAL A 428 -18.83 -1.96 16.61
CA VAL A 428 -18.75 -0.71 17.38
C VAL A 428 -18.96 0.52 16.49
N ALA A 429 -19.26 1.67 17.11
CA ALA A 429 -19.38 2.93 16.37
C ALA A 429 -18.04 3.36 15.77
N HIS A 430 -18.10 3.96 14.58
CA HIS A 430 -16.92 4.45 13.89
C HIS A 430 -16.85 5.97 13.82
N VAL A 431 -15.66 6.52 13.67
CA VAL A 431 -15.41 7.94 13.47
C VAL A 431 -15.84 8.35 12.06
N ALA A 432 -16.89 9.15 11.98
CA ALA A 432 -17.38 9.70 10.71
C ALA A 432 -16.67 11.01 10.33
N ARG A 433 -16.16 11.74 11.35
CA ARG A 433 -15.53 13.04 11.13
C ARG A 433 -14.56 13.37 12.24
N THR A 434 -13.42 13.95 11.86
CA THR A 434 -12.53 14.69 12.74
C THR A 434 -12.41 16.11 12.20
N ALA A 435 -12.69 17.14 13.01
CA ALA A 435 -12.51 18.53 12.64
C ALA A 435 -11.71 19.26 13.72
N ILE A 436 -10.86 20.18 13.29
CA ILE A 436 -9.93 20.89 14.18
C ILE A 436 -9.99 22.37 13.84
N GLY A 437 -10.18 23.20 14.87
CA GLY A 437 -10.24 24.63 14.70
C GLY A 437 -9.53 25.40 15.80
N TRP A 438 -9.41 26.71 15.65
CA TRP A 438 -9.00 27.58 16.73
C TRP A 438 -10.10 27.63 17.81
N ASP A 439 -9.70 27.59 19.10
CA ASP A 439 -10.62 27.59 20.24
C ASP A 439 -11.12 29.02 20.60
N ALA A 440 -11.45 29.83 19.62
CA ALA A 440 -12.01 31.16 19.82
C ALA A 440 -13.49 31.21 19.48
N LEU A 441 -14.25 31.96 20.26
CA LEU A 441 -15.65 32.25 19.97
C LEU A 441 -15.78 33.57 19.20
N PRO A 442 -16.73 33.69 18.25
CA PRO A 442 -17.03 34.95 17.58
C PRO A 442 -17.36 36.06 18.59
N GLY A 443 -16.69 37.20 18.51
CA GLY A 443 -16.91 38.34 19.40
C GLY A 443 -16.22 38.25 20.76
N GLN A 444 -15.41 37.26 21.02
CA GLN A 444 -14.62 37.14 22.25
C GLN A 444 -13.54 38.23 22.29
N ALA A 445 -13.59 39.12 23.31
CA ALA A 445 -12.64 40.24 23.42
C ALA A 445 -11.21 39.78 23.69
N ASP A 446 -11.05 38.78 24.56
CA ASP A 446 -9.77 38.16 24.88
C ASP A 446 -9.69 36.78 24.24
N ALA A 447 -9.34 36.76 22.96
CA ALA A 447 -9.22 35.50 22.22
C ALA A 447 -8.03 34.68 22.75
N PRO A 448 -8.21 33.36 22.91
CA PRO A 448 -7.14 32.47 23.41
C PRO A 448 -5.99 32.39 22.40
N PRO A 449 -4.78 31.95 22.84
CA PRO A 449 -3.67 31.70 21.93
C PRO A 449 -4.05 30.78 20.79
N ARG A 450 -3.48 31.00 19.60
CA ARG A 450 -3.71 30.14 18.41
C ARG A 450 -3.32 28.67 18.64
N SER A 451 -2.43 28.41 19.59
CA SER A 451 -2.02 27.06 20.00
C SER A 451 -3.16 26.26 20.63
N ARG A 452 -4.16 26.90 21.24
CA ARG A 452 -5.35 26.22 21.76
C ARG A 452 -6.24 25.78 20.61
N ARG A 453 -6.49 24.48 20.53
CA ARG A 453 -7.22 23.88 19.41
C ARG A 453 -8.46 23.16 19.90
N ARG A 454 -9.60 23.51 19.30
CA ARG A 454 -10.84 22.78 19.51
C ARG A 454 -10.89 21.59 18.56
N PHE A 455 -11.05 20.41 19.15
CA PHE A 455 -11.30 19.16 18.44
C PHE A 455 -12.77 18.82 18.47
N VAL A 456 -13.27 18.30 17.35
CA VAL A 456 -14.62 17.79 17.19
C VAL A 456 -14.51 16.43 16.53
N VAL A 457 -14.95 15.39 17.21
CA VAL A 457 -14.95 14.01 16.72
C VAL A 457 -16.36 13.46 16.73
N ASP A 458 -16.87 13.07 15.58
CA ASP A 458 -18.21 12.52 15.40
C ASP A 458 -18.13 11.00 15.25
N PHE A 459 -18.85 10.28 16.11
CA PHE A 459 -19.00 8.83 16.09
C PHE A 459 -20.41 8.46 15.65
N VAL A 460 -20.53 7.48 14.76
CA VAL A 460 -21.82 7.01 14.23
C VAL A 460 -21.84 5.49 14.07
N GLY A 461 -23.05 4.93 14.01
CA GLY A 461 -23.26 3.49 13.75
C GLY A 461 -23.01 2.61 14.98
N GLY A 462 -22.83 1.30 14.73
CA GLY A 462 -22.61 0.32 15.75
C GLY A 462 -23.66 0.36 16.87
N MET A 463 -23.22 0.14 18.09
CA MET A 463 -24.11 0.13 19.27
C MET A 463 -24.77 1.49 19.56
N LEU A 464 -24.22 2.61 19.08
CA LEU A 464 -24.86 3.93 19.24
C LEU A 464 -26.21 4.03 18.51
N ALA A 465 -26.48 3.14 17.55
CA ALA A 465 -27.76 3.09 16.86
C ALA A 465 -28.91 2.53 17.72
N SER A 466 -28.61 1.97 18.90
CA SER A 466 -29.63 1.43 19.81
C SER A 466 -30.38 2.54 20.56
N PRO A 467 -31.73 2.56 20.55
CA PRO A 467 -32.52 3.58 21.25
C PRO A 467 -32.37 3.58 22.79
N SER A 468 -31.81 2.51 23.35
CA SER A 468 -31.64 2.36 24.82
C SER A 468 -30.39 3.05 25.38
N LEU A 469 -29.66 3.81 24.56
CA LEU A 469 -28.35 4.39 24.90
C LEU A 469 -28.36 5.90 25.22
N ASP A 470 -29.51 6.49 25.58
CA ASP A 470 -29.63 7.96 25.56
C ASP A 470 -28.83 8.71 26.64
N ASP A 471 -28.48 8.14 27.82
CA ASP A 471 -27.92 8.94 28.93
C ASP A 471 -26.57 8.48 29.53
N ASP A 472 -26.01 7.32 29.18
CA ASP A 472 -24.85 6.75 29.89
C ASP A 472 -23.56 6.63 29.03
N VAL A 473 -23.42 7.42 27.98
CA VAL A 473 -22.18 7.39 27.17
C VAL A 473 -21.10 8.24 27.83
N GLN A 474 -20.03 7.60 28.23
CA GLN A 474 -18.85 8.24 28.82
C GLN A 474 -17.73 8.39 27.79
N VAL A 475 -16.84 9.35 28.02
CA VAL A 475 -15.67 9.63 27.18
C VAL A 475 -14.41 9.27 27.94
N GLU A 476 -13.64 8.33 27.40
CA GLU A 476 -12.26 8.12 27.81
C GLU A 476 -11.33 8.86 26.85
N LEU A 477 -10.69 9.93 27.33
CA LEU A 477 -9.74 10.73 26.57
C LEU A 477 -8.40 10.79 27.31
N SER A 478 -7.35 10.34 26.65
CA SER A 478 -5.98 10.51 27.11
C SER A 478 -5.19 11.42 26.18
N VAL A 479 -4.32 12.26 26.75
CA VAL A 479 -3.44 13.18 26.02
C VAL A 479 -2.04 13.04 26.57
N LEU A 480 -1.11 12.71 25.71
CA LEU A 480 0.32 12.75 26.02
C LEU A 480 0.91 14.05 25.49
N ARG A 481 1.59 14.81 26.34
CA ARG A 481 2.19 16.12 26.05
C ARG A 481 1.16 17.19 25.70
N GLY A 482 0.33 17.49 26.67
CA GLY A 482 -0.71 18.48 26.64
C GLY A 482 -1.83 18.14 27.61
N THR A 483 -2.86 18.97 27.62
CA THR A 483 -4.07 18.74 28.42
C THR A 483 -5.31 18.92 27.56
N ALA A 484 -6.33 18.14 27.84
CA ALA A 484 -7.67 18.33 27.27
C ALA A 484 -8.58 19.05 28.28
N GLU A 485 -9.23 20.10 27.83
CA GLU A 485 -10.17 20.88 28.63
C GLU A 485 -11.57 20.84 27.99
N GLY A 486 -12.62 20.96 28.79
CA GLY A 486 -14.00 21.10 28.33
C GLY A 486 -14.48 19.92 27.51
N VAL A 487 -14.13 18.69 27.92
CA VAL A 487 -14.59 17.46 27.26
C VAL A 487 -16.11 17.34 27.42
N MET A 488 -16.81 17.25 26.30
CA MET A 488 -18.25 17.09 26.25
C MET A 488 -18.66 16.05 25.22
N VAL A 489 -19.67 15.25 25.54
CA VAL A 489 -20.36 14.38 24.59
C VAL A 489 -21.79 14.89 24.37
N GLN A 490 -22.21 14.96 23.13
CA GLN A 490 -23.51 15.46 22.72
C GLN A 490 -24.13 14.59 21.63
N PRO A 491 -25.44 14.40 21.58
CA PRO A 491 -26.09 13.72 20.48
C PRO A 491 -25.93 14.52 19.16
N LEU A 492 -25.75 13.80 18.06
CA LEU A 492 -25.74 14.41 16.73
C LEU A 492 -27.18 14.62 16.24
N PRO A 493 -27.55 15.82 15.77
CA PRO A 493 -28.88 16.07 15.24
C PRO A 493 -29.23 15.13 14.08
N GLY A 494 -30.41 14.53 14.12
CA GLY A 494 -30.93 13.69 13.04
C GLY A 494 -30.28 12.30 12.90
N SER A 495 -29.45 11.89 13.87
CA SER A 495 -28.82 10.58 13.90
C SER A 495 -28.70 10.06 15.33
N SER A 496 -28.41 8.76 15.50
CA SER A 496 -28.07 8.15 16.79
C SER A 496 -26.61 8.41 17.21
N GLY A 497 -25.84 9.12 16.39
CA GLY A 497 -24.42 9.40 16.63
C GLY A 497 -24.17 10.30 17.84
N ARG A 498 -22.91 10.35 18.23
CA ARG A 498 -22.41 11.21 19.32
C ARG A 498 -21.25 12.06 18.82
N ARG A 499 -21.27 13.33 19.22
CA ARG A 499 -20.17 14.27 19.02
C ARG A 499 -19.39 14.42 20.32
N VAL A 500 -18.09 14.23 20.26
CA VAL A 500 -17.17 14.60 21.32
C VAL A 500 -16.47 15.89 20.93
N THR A 501 -16.48 16.87 21.85
CA THR A 501 -15.72 18.11 21.70
C THR A 501 -14.79 18.28 22.89
N PHE A 502 -13.58 18.77 22.62
CA PHE A 502 -12.63 19.15 23.67
C PHE A 502 -11.65 20.20 23.13
N THR A 503 -10.99 20.91 24.03
CA THR A 503 -9.92 21.85 23.69
C THR A 503 -8.59 21.25 24.09
N LEU A 504 -7.68 21.09 23.12
CA LEU A 504 -6.28 20.74 23.37
C LEU A 504 -5.50 22.00 23.73
N VAL A 505 -4.83 21.96 24.87
CA VAL A 505 -3.76 22.89 25.29
C VAL A 505 -2.45 22.13 25.15
N PRO A 506 -1.65 22.35 24.07
CA PRO A 506 -0.41 21.60 23.85
C PRO A 506 0.67 22.03 24.85
N ASP A 507 1.59 21.11 25.14
CA ASP A 507 2.80 21.38 25.94
C ASP A 507 3.94 21.78 25.02
N GLY A 508 4.07 23.10 24.77
CA GLY A 508 5.09 23.68 23.90
C GLY A 508 4.95 23.22 22.43
N ASP A 509 6.09 22.94 21.80
CA ASP A 509 6.18 22.54 20.38
C ASP A 509 6.19 21.02 20.17
N ALA A 510 6.11 20.25 21.25
CA ALA A 510 6.10 18.79 21.15
C ALA A 510 4.78 18.27 20.58
N PRO A 511 4.79 17.20 19.76
CA PRO A 511 3.57 16.56 19.30
C PRO A 511 2.72 16.07 20.47
N ALA A 512 1.42 16.35 20.43
CA ALA A 512 0.44 15.85 21.39
C ALA A 512 -0.21 14.58 20.82
N ASP A 513 0.00 13.46 21.49
CA ASP A 513 -0.58 12.18 21.15
C ASP A 513 -1.87 11.98 21.95
N MET A 514 -2.97 11.62 21.28
CA MET A 514 -4.30 11.55 21.85
C MET A 514 -4.99 10.24 21.48
N ARG A 515 -5.71 9.70 22.48
CA ARG A 515 -6.64 8.57 22.28
C ARG A 515 -7.98 8.91 22.87
N LEU A 516 -9.04 8.65 22.12
CA LEU A 516 -10.43 8.93 22.52
C LEU A 516 -11.30 7.72 22.20
N LEU A 517 -12.09 7.31 23.17
CA LEU A 517 -12.98 6.17 23.11
C LEU A 517 -14.31 6.52 23.78
N LEU A 518 -15.42 6.08 23.22
CA LEU A 518 -16.73 6.10 23.88
C LEU A 518 -16.94 4.77 24.59
N VAL A 519 -17.33 4.84 25.87
CA VAL A 519 -17.56 3.66 26.69
C VAL A 519 -18.89 3.75 27.45
N ARG A 520 -19.41 2.59 27.86
CA ARG A 520 -20.51 2.46 28.84
C ARG A 520 -20.20 1.26 29.72
N ASP A 521 -20.28 1.47 31.05
CA ASP A 521 -20.00 0.42 32.03
C ASP A 521 -18.63 -0.30 31.82
N GLY A 522 -17.65 0.42 31.28
CA GLY A 522 -16.32 -0.12 30.95
C GLY A 522 -16.24 -0.89 29.63
N GLU A 523 -17.35 -1.02 28.89
CA GLU A 523 -17.36 -1.65 27.56
C GLU A 523 -17.23 -0.61 26.45
N ALA A 524 -16.46 -0.91 25.43
CA ALA A 524 -16.24 -0.04 24.28
C ALA A 524 -17.51 0.08 23.42
N LEU A 525 -17.99 1.29 23.20
CA LEU A 525 -19.09 1.60 22.29
C LEU A 525 -18.59 2.04 20.91
N SER A 526 -17.34 2.47 20.81
CA SER A 526 -16.76 2.96 19.57
C SER A 526 -15.38 2.34 19.31
N GLU A 527 -14.88 2.50 18.09
CA GLU A 527 -13.46 2.37 17.86
C GLU A 527 -12.70 3.45 18.64
N THR A 528 -11.43 3.18 18.90
CA THR A 528 -10.50 4.16 19.47
C THR A 528 -10.03 5.13 18.38
N TRP A 529 -10.40 6.40 18.49
CA TRP A 529 -9.80 7.47 17.69
C TRP A 529 -8.41 7.76 18.23
N SER A 530 -7.38 7.58 17.41
CA SER A 530 -5.98 7.90 17.68
C SER A 530 -5.55 9.08 16.83
N TYR A 531 -4.91 10.09 17.40
CA TYR A 531 -4.50 11.28 16.67
C TYR A 531 -3.23 11.87 17.25
N VAL A 532 -2.32 12.29 16.38
CA VAL A 532 -1.14 13.07 16.77
C VAL A 532 -1.27 14.48 16.24
N TRP A 533 -1.35 15.44 17.15
CA TRP A 533 -1.36 16.85 16.81
C TRP A 533 0.06 17.42 16.83
N TYR A 534 0.45 18.07 15.74
CA TYR A 534 1.75 18.74 15.59
C TYR A 534 1.55 20.26 15.69
N PRO A 535 2.08 20.95 16.74
CA PRO A 535 1.97 22.41 16.88
C PRO A 535 2.53 23.17 15.67
N SER A 536 3.52 22.62 14.97
CA SER A 536 4.09 23.20 13.74
C SER A 536 3.11 23.30 12.56
N ARG A 537 1.95 22.63 12.63
CA ARG A 537 0.85 22.77 11.64
C ARG A 537 0.06 24.07 11.80
N ILE A 538 0.26 24.80 12.89
CA ILE A 538 -0.33 26.14 13.07
C ILE A 538 0.56 27.14 12.32
N ARG A 539 0.10 27.65 11.22
CA ARG A 539 0.72 28.78 10.51
C ARG A 539 -0.23 29.96 10.46
#